data_cb8ab48c052a1baf6378258085c223cb
#
_entry.id   cb8ab48c052a1baf6378258085c223cb
#
_cell.length_a   1.000
_cell.length_b   1.000
_cell.length_c   1.000
_cell.angle_alpha   90.00
_cell.angle_beta   90.00
_cell.angle_gamma   90.00
#
_symmetry.space_group_name_H-M   'P 1'
#
loop_
_entity.id
_entity.type
_entity.pdbx_description
1 polymer ?
#
loop_
_entity_poly.entity_id
_entity_poly.type
_entity_poly.pdbx_seq_one_letter_code
_entity_poly.pdbx_strand_id
1 'polypeptide(L)'
;MNQYFDESPDVPSDPKTVLFTFKEIDYVFETDRGVFSYERIDKATRILLDVFSEKYYGDQPEMIIDVGCGYGPITCVVADQFPQAHIIGVETNQRARDLAIKNCRKNIGGDRIRIMSPAEVDDTIMVDLIVSNPPIRIGKDALYELLRGWSTRLNEGGQMWIVMAKNLGSDSTAAYLESECGLAVHRVASKKGFRVLRCVK
;
A
#
# COMPACT_ATOMS: atom_id res chain seq x y z
N MET A 1 9.11 -2.99 -20.84
CA MET A 1 7.81 -2.70 -20.22
C MET A 1 7.71 -3.44 -18.91
N ASN A 2 7.22 -2.79 -17.86
CA ASN A 2 7.15 -3.40 -16.52
C ASN A 2 5.79 -4.09 -16.38
N GLN A 3 5.70 -5.36 -16.73
CA GLN A 3 4.49 -6.20 -16.75
C GLN A 3 3.70 -6.23 -15.41
N TYR A 4 4.31 -5.81 -14.31
CA TYR A 4 3.67 -5.81 -12.97
C TYR A 4 2.64 -4.69 -12.75
N PHE A 5 2.65 -3.66 -13.59
CA PHE A 5 1.73 -2.52 -13.50
C PHE A 5 0.73 -2.48 -14.65
N ASP A 6 0.78 -3.49 -15.53
CA ASP A 6 -0.19 -3.65 -16.60
C ASP A 6 -1.47 -4.29 -16.02
N GLU A 7 -2.62 -3.86 -16.50
CA GLU A 7 -3.92 -4.36 -16.06
C GLU A 7 -4.05 -5.88 -16.26
N SER A 8 -3.44 -6.42 -17.31
CA SER A 8 -3.40 -7.83 -17.62
C SER A 8 -1.98 -8.26 -17.98
N PRO A 9 -1.23 -8.90 -17.07
CA PRO A 9 0.13 -9.35 -17.36
C PRO A 9 0.12 -10.48 -18.39
N ASP A 10 0.84 -10.27 -19.51
CA ASP A 10 1.01 -11.26 -20.57
C ASP A 10 2.16 -12.24 -20.22
N VAL A 11 2.00 -12.96 -19.10
CA VAL A 11 2.94 -14.00 -18.67
C VAL A 11 2.19 -15.24 -18.18
N PRO A 12 2.68 -16.44 -18.47
CA PRO A 12 2.08 -17.68 -17.97
C PRO A 12 2.00 -17.68 -16.43
N SER A 13 0.91 -18.23 -15.90
CA SER A 13 0.72 -18.42 -14.46
C SER A 13 1.75 -19.42 -13.92
N ASP A 14 2.31 -19.12 -12.76
CA ASP A 14 3.22 -19.96 -11.99
C ASP A 14 2.96 -19.70 -10.50
N PRO A 15 1.84 -20.24 -9.95
CA PRO A 15 1.40 -19.93 -8.60
C PRO A 15 2.42 -20.35 -7.54
N LYS A 16 2.59 -19.52 -6.53
CA LYS A 16 3.44 -19.78 -5.38
C LYS A 16 2.74 -19.44 -4.07
N THR A 17 3.25 -19.98 -2.99
CA THR A 17 2.86 -19.63 -1.64
C THR A 17 4.00 -18.90 -0.95
N VAL A 18 3.71 -17.75 -0.36
CA VAL A 18 4.64 -16.96 0.44
C VAL A 18 4.18 -16.97 1.89
N LEU A 19 5.03 -17.45 2.79
CA LEU A 19 4.82 -17.38 4.23
C LEU A 19 5.42 -16.09 4.77
N PHE A 20 4.69 -15.41 5.62
CA PHE A 20 5.09 -14.14 6.21
C PHE A 20 4.69 -14.05 7.67
N THR A 21 5.65 -14.12 8.57
CA THR A 21 5.43 -13.88 9.99
C THR A 21 5.63 -12.39 10.30
N PHE A 22 4.62 -11.76 10.87
CA PHE A 22 4.66 -10.37 11.32
C PHE A 22 4.10 -10.25 12.74
N LYS A 23 4.91 -9.78 13.69
CA LYS A 23 4.54 -9.66 15.13
C LYS A 23 3.83 -10.92 15.67
N GLU A 24 4.45 -12.08 15.47
CA GLU A 24 3.96 -13.40 15.93
C GLU A 24 2.70 -13.91 15.21
N ILE A 25 2.16 -13.17 14.22
CA ILE A 25 1.06 -13.61 13.38
C ILE A 25 1.63 -14.16 12.06
N ASP A 26 1.19 -15.37 11.70
CA ASP A 26 1.57 -16.02 10.47
C ASP A 26 0.53 -15.77 9.38
N TYR A 27 0.97 -15.20 8.27
CA TYR A 27 0.17 -14.98 7.07
C TYR A 27 0.61 -15.94 5.97
N VAL A 28 -0.34 -16.46 5.23
CA VAL A 28 -0.11 -17.34 4.08
C VAL A 28 -0.68 -16.68 2.84
N PHE A 29 0.18 -16.18 1.96
CA PHE A 29 -0.21 -15.52 0.73
C PHE A 29 -0.05 -16.43 -0.48
N GLU A 30 -1.11 -16.53 -1.28
CA GLU A 30 -0.99 -17.02 -2.65
C GLU A 30 -0.51 -15.87 -3.53
N THR A 31 0.39 -16.15 -4.45
CA THR A 31 0.98 -15.19 -5.37
C THR A 31 1.25 -15.87 -6.70
N ASP A 32 1.55 -15.11 -7.76
CA ASP A 32 1.74 -15.65 -9.09
C ASP A 32 2.74 -14.80 -9.88
N ARG A 33 3.30 -15.39 -10.92
CA ARG A 33 4.12 -14.68 -11.90
C ARG A 33 3.31 -13.56 -12.55
N GLY A 34 3.95 -12.41 -12.81
CA GLY A 34 3.26 -11.19 -13.30
C GLY A 34 2.68 -10.32 -12.20
N VAL A 35 2.84 -10.69 -10.91
CA VAL A 35 2.50 -9.87 -9.76
C VAL A 35 3.77 -9.38 -9.07
N PHE A 36 3.75 -8.16 -8.56
CA PHE A 36 4.91 -7.59 -7.87
C PHE A 36 5.34 -8.45 -6.67
N SER A 37 6.63 -8.73 -6.59
CA SER A 37 7.27 -9.49 -5.49
C SER A 37 6.67 -10.89 -5.25
N TYR A 38 6.37 -11.62 -6.33
CA TYR A 38 5.67 -12.90 -6.29
C TYR A 38 6.42 -14.04 -5.58
N GLU A 39 7.72 -13.92 -5.31
CA GLU A 39 8.51 -14.95 -4.64
C GLU A 39 8.63 -14.77 -3.12
N ARG A 40 8.43 -13.55 -2.63
CA ARG A 40 8.61 -13.19 -1.21
C ARG A 40 8.00 -11.83 -0.93
N ILE A 41 7.73 -11.54 0.33
CA ILE A 41 7.34 -10.18 0.74
C ILE A 41 8.47 -9.20 0.39
N ASP A 42 8.10 -8.11 -0.28
CA ASP A 42 9.03 -7.06 -0.66
C ASP A 42 9.69 -6.43 0.59
N LYS A 43 10.96 -6.09 0.45
CA LYS A 43 11.75 -5.53 1.55
C LYS A 43 11.24 -4.14 1.98
N ALA A 44 10.80 -3.32 1.03
CA ALA A 44 10.23 -2.01 1.36
C ALA A 44 8.90 -2.17 2.10
N THR A 45 8.04 -3.07 1.64
CA THR A 45 6.79 -3.44 2.33
C THR A 45 7.04 -3.88 3.77
N ARG A 46 8.02 -4.76 4.01
CA ARG A 46 8.38 -5.19 5.36
C ARG A 46 8.85 -4.01 6.22
N ILE A 47 9.71 -3.14 5.69
CA ILE A 47 10.20 -1.96 6.41
C ILE A 47 9.05 -1.00 6.74
N LEU A 48 8.13 -0.77 5.80
CA LEU A 48 6.94 0.06 6.03
C LEU A 48 6.12 -0.49 7.18
N LEU A 49 5.77 -1.76 7.14
CA LEU A 49 4.95 -2.41 8.17
C LEU A 49 5.62 -2.38 9.55
N ASP A 50 6.93 -2.70 9.63
CA ASP A 50 7.68 -2.64 10.88
C ASP A 50 7.62 -1.22 11.48
N VAL A 51 7.92 -0.19 10.67
CA VAL A 51 7.95 1.21 11.13
C VAL A 51 6.56 1.73 11.45
N PHE A 52 5.58 1.43 10.60
CA PHE A 52 4.19 1.82 10.80
C PHE A 52 3.64 1.27 12.11
N SER A 53 3.78 -0.02 12.33
CA SER A 53 3.29 -0.67 13.56
C SER A 53 3.98 -0.22 14.85
N GLU A 54 5.23 0.27 14.74
CA GLU A 54 5.97 0.81 15.89
C GLU A 54 5.64 2.28 16.18
N LYS A 55 5.35 3.05 15.12
CA LYS A 55 5.33 4.51 15.20
C LYS A 55 4.00 5.15 14.83
N TYR A 56 3.01 4.37 14.42
CA TYR A 56 1.67 4.93 14.20
C TYR A 56 1.13 5.44 15.53
N TYR A 57 0.68 6.67 15.52
CA TYR A 57 -0.07 7.30 16.60
C TYR A 57 -1.17 8.18 16.00
N GLY A 58 -2.28 8.23 16.65
CA GLY A 58 -3.50 8.90 16.22
C GLY A 58 -4.72 8.11 16.64
N ASP A 59 -5.86 8.61 16.26
CA ASP A 59 -7.13 7.95 16.48
C ASP A 59 -7.24 6.64 15.69
N GLN A 60 -8.14 5.77 16.08
CA GLN A 60 -8.43 4.56 15.31
C GLN A 60 -9.08 4.96 13.98
N PRO A 61 -8.48 4.64 12.83
CA PRO A 61 -9.06 4.97 11.54
C PRO A 61 -10.33 4.15 11.30
N GLU A 62 -11.36 4.78 10.77
CA GLU A 62 -12.58 4.09 10.35
C GLU A 62 -12.48 3.60 8.91
N MET A 63 -11.85 4.41 8.05
CA MET A 63 -11.65 4.09 6.62
C MET A 63 -10.18 4.15 6.24
N ILE A 64 -9.69 3.05 5.66
CA ILE A 64 -8.28 2.90 5.25
C ILE A 64 -8.20 2.55 3.76
N ILE A 65 -7.20 3.10 3.08
CA ILE A 65 -6.84 2.68 1.71
C ILE A 65 -5.39 2.19 1.68
N ASP A 66 -5.20 1.00 1.06
CA ASP A 66 -3.90 0.46 0.66
C ASP A 66 -3.71 0.70 -0.84
N VAL A 67 -2.89 1.68 -1.22
CA VAL A 67 -2.68 2.06 -2.63
C VAL A 67 -1.55 1.22 -3.24
N GLY A 68 -1.89 0.45 -4.28
CA GLY A 68 -1.00 -0.54 -4.88
C GLY A 68 -0.88 -1.78 -3.98
N CYS A 69 -2.01 -2.34 -3.58
CA CYS A 69 -2.04 -3.40 -2.58
C CYS A 69 -1.39 -4.72 -3.04
N GLY A 70 -1.13 -4.89 -4.34
CA GLY A 70 -0.58 -6.12 -4.88
C GLY A 70 -1.47 -7.32 -4.56
N TYR A 71 -0.89 -8.39 -4.05
CA TYR A 71 -1.63 -9.57 -3.57
C TYR A 71 -2.07 -9.48 -2.10
N GLY A 72 -2.02 -8.29 -1.47
CA GLY A 72 -2.66 -7.96 -0.21
C GLY A 72 -1.83 -7.98 1.07
N PRO A 73 -0.48 -7.97 1.07
CA PRO A 73 0.31 -8.06 2.31
C PRO A 73 0.07 -6.90 3.29
N ILE A 74 0.08 -5.65 2.79
CA ILE A 74 -0.16 -4.46 3.61
C ILE A 74 -1.62 -4.48 4.08
N THR A 75 -2.56 -4.73 3.17
CA THR A 75 -4.00 -4.81 3.47
C THR A 75 -4.28 -5.76 4.64
N CYS A 76 -3.72 -6.98 4.63
CA CYS A 76 -3.94 -7.95 5.70
C CYS A 76 -3.36 -7.51 7.05
N VAL A 77 -2.09 -7.05 7.06
CA VAL A 77 -1.45 -6.63 8.31
C VAL A 77 -2.14 -5.40 8.92
N VAL A 78 -2.54 -4.44 8.09
CA VAL A 78 -3.26 -3.24 8.55
C VAL A 78 -4.66 -3.62 9.04
N ALA A 79 -5.32 -4.60 8.40
CA ALA A 79 -6.60 -5.12 8.84
C ALA A 79 -6.54 -5.75 10.25
N ASP A 80 -5.49 -6.50 10.55
CA ASP A 80 -5.29 -7.03 11.90
C ASP A 80 -5.00 -5.95 12.93
N GLN A 81 -4.25 -4.92 12.54
CA GLN A 81 -3.93 -3.80 13.43
C GLN A 81 -5.16 -2.95 13.75
N PHE A 82 -6.11 -2.84 12.82
CA PHE A 82 -7.34 -2.04 12.96
C PHE A 82 -8.58 -2.91 12.69
N PRO A 83 -9.00 -3.73 13.65
CA PRO A 83 -10.05 -4.74 13.44
C PRO A 83 -11.44 -4.14 13.20
N GLN A 84 -11.67 -2.87 13.51
CA GLN A 84 -12.94 -2.19 13.28
C GLN A 84 -12.98 -1.37 11.98
N ALA A 85 -11.81 -1.13 11.35
CA ALA A 85 -11.73 -0.32 10.14
C ALA A 85 -12.29 -1.03 8.91
N HIS A 86 -12.91 -0.26 8.03
CA HIS A 86 -13.16 -0.66 6.63
C HIS A 86 -11.92 -0.38 5.79
N ILE A 87 -11.53 -1.34 4.95
CA ILE A 87 -10.31 -1.23 4.15
C ILE A 87 -10.60 -1.43 2.68
N ILE A 88 -10.05 -0.56 1.86
CA ILE A 88 -10.04 -0.69 0.41
C ILE A 88 -8.60 -0.93 -0.05
N GLY A 89 -8.31 -2.11 -0.57
CA GLY A 89 -7.08 -2.37 -1.31
C GLY A 89 -7.28 -1.97 -2.77
N VAL A 90 -6.43 -1.07 -3.26
CA VAL A 90 -6.52 -0.58 -4.65
C VAL A 90 -5.35 -1.13 -5.45
N GLU A 91 -5.66 -1.81 -6.56
CA GLU A 91 -4.64 -2.42 -7.42
C GLU A 91 -5.08 -2.39 -8.89
N THR A 92 -4.16 -2.04 -9.78
CA THR A 92 -4.42 -1.97 -11.24
C THR A 92 -4.40 -3.36 -11.88
N ASN A 93 -3.48 -4.22 -11.45
CA ASN A 93 -3.28 -5.56 -12.02
C ASN A 93 -4.40 -6.52 -11.59
N GLN A 94 -5.20 -7.02 -12.55
CA GLN A 94 -6.34 -7.92 -12.28
C GLN A 94 -5.91 -9.20 -11.56
N ARG A 95 -4.79 -9.82 -11.98
CA ARG A 95 -4.29 -11.05 -11.33
C ARG A 95 -3.93 -10.79 -9.86
N ALA A 96 -3.32 -9.65 -9.58
CA ALA A 96 -3.00 -9.26 -8.21
C ALA A 96 -4.27 -9.00 -7.38
N ARG A 97 -5.31 -8.36 -7.95
CA ARG A 97 -6.62 -8.18 -7.29
C ARG A 97 -7.27 -9.51 -6.91
N ASP A 98 -7.31 -10.46 -7.85
CA ASP A 98 -7.90 -11.78 -7.61
C ASP A 98 -7.18 -12.53 -6.49
N LEU A 99 -5.85 -12.42 -6.45
CA LEU A 99 -5.03 -12.97 -5.37
C LEU A 99 -5.27 -12.24 -4.05
N ALA A 100 -5.33 -10.90 -4.05
CA ALA A 100 -5.61 -10.12 -2.85
C ALA A 100 -6.96 -10.47 -2.23
N ILE A 101 -8.01 -10.65 -3.04
CA ILE A 101 -9.34 -11.10 -2.56
C ILE A 101 -9.23 -12.45 -1.84
N LYS A 102 -8.55 -13.43 -2.45
CA LYS A 102 -8.35 -14.75 -1.84
C LYS A 102 -7.55 -14.66 -0.56
N ASN A 103 -6.46 -13.92 -0.58
CA ASN A 103 -5.54 -13.77 0.55
C ASN A 103 -6.21 -13.05 1.73
N CYS A 104 -6.96 -11.98 1.48
CA CYS A 104 -7.69 -11.27 2.53
C CYS A 104 -8.76 -12.16 3.17
N ARG A 105 -9.51 -12.91 2.37
CA ARG A 105 -10.50 -13.87 2.90
C ARG A 105 -9.85 -14.96 3.76
N LYS A 106 -8.71 -15.48 3.32
CA LYS A 106 -7.99 -16.56 3.99
C LYS A 106 -7.34 -16.12 5.30
N ASN A 107 -6.70 -14.95 5.32
CA ASN A 107 -5.93 -14.49 6.47
C ASN A 107 -6.77 -13.69 7.48
N ILE A 108 -7.77 -12.93 7.01
CA ILE A 108 -8.55 -12.00 7.83
C ILE A 108 -10.01 -12.42 7.94
N GLY A 109 -10.62 -12.77 6.79
CA GLY A 109 -12.06 -13.04 6.72
C GLY A 109 -12.93 -11.79 6.80
N GLY A 110 -14.28 -12.00 6.85
CA GLY A 110 -15.26 -10.92 6.95
C GLY A 110 -15.43 -10.08 5.68
N ASP A 111 -16.33 -9.09 5.76
CA ASP A 111 -16.76 -8.28 4.61
C ASP A 111 -16.23 -6.83 4.66
N ARG A 112 -15.36 -6.49 5.61
CA ARG A 112 -14.83 -5.15 5.82
C ARG A 112 -13.67 -4.76 4.91
N ILE A 113 -13.16 -5.73 4.12
CA ILE A 113 -12.08 -5.51 3.15
C ILE A 113 -12.65 -5.64 1.75
N ARG A 114 -12.43 -4.61 0.94
CA ARG A 114 -12.75 -4.59 -0.48
C ARG A 114 -11.48 -4.44 -1.29
N ILE A 115 -11.34 -5.21 -2.36
CA ILE A 115 -10.24 -5.06 -3.33
C ILE A 115 -10.85 -4.55 -4.62
N MET A 116 -10.33 -3.43 -5.11
CA MET A 116 -10.92 -2.68 -6.21
C MET A 116 -9.84 -2.22 -7.19
N SER A 117 -10.21 -2.03 -8.44
CA SER A 117 -9.39 -1.23 -9.37
C SER A 117 -9.51 0.27 -9.02
N PRO A 118 -8.56 1.12 -9.44
CA PRO A 118 -8.66 2.56 -9.20
C PRO A 118 -9.95 3.19 -9.74
N ALA A 119 -10.46 2.68 -10.87
CA ALA A 119 -11.67 3.20 -11.52
C ALA A 119 -12.98 2.82 -10.79
N GLU A 120 -12.95 1.81 -9.93
CA GLU A 120 -14.12 1.38 -9.15
C GLU A 120 -14.26 2.12 -7.82
N VAL A 121 -13.22 2.83 -7.37
CA VAL A 121 -13.26 3.59 -6.11
C VAL A 121 -14.00 4.89 -6.34
N ASP A 122 -15.11 5.06 -5.66
CA ASP A 122 -15.93 6.29 -5.73
C ASP A 122 -15.07 7.52 -5.35
N ASP A 123 -15.16 8.57 -6.15
CA ASP A 123 -14.38 9.80 -5.96
C ASP A 123 -14.75 10.59 -4.70
N THR A 124 -15.90 10.31 -4.12
CA THR A 124 -16.38 10.94 -2.89
C THR A 124 -15.86 10.29 -1.61
N ILE A 125 -15.21 9.12 -1.72
CA ILE A 125 -14.69 8.41 -0.55
C ILE A 125 -13.56 9.22 0.07
N MET A 126 -13.75 9.59 1.34
CA MET A 126 -12.73 10.19 2.21
C MET A 126 -12.20 9.15 3.18
N VAL A 127 -10.94 9.28 3.59
CA VAL A 127 -10.24 8.27 4.39
C VAL A 127 -9.38 8.88 5.49
N ASP A 128 -9.19 8.13 6.56
CA ASP A 128 -8.39 8.55 7.70
C ASP A 128 -6.93 8.12 7.57
N LEU A 129 -6.71 7.03 6.81
CA LEU A 129 -5.39 6.45 6.66
C LEU A 129 -5.16 5.92 5.25
N ILE A 130 -4.03 6.30 4.68
CA ILE A 130 -3.49 5.72 3.44
C ILE A 130 -2.17 5.05 3.78
N VAL A 131 -2.00 3.79 3.35
CA VAL A 131 -0.73 3.07 3.45
C VAL A 131 -0.32 2.61 2.06
N SER A 132 0.96 2.77 1.69
CA SER A 132 1.39 2.39 0.35
C SER A 132 2.88 2.08 0.26
N ASN A 133 3.20 1.05 -0.50
CA ASN A 133 4.49 0.87 -1.15
C ASN A 133 4.31 1.22 -2.64
N PRO A 134 4.35 2.50 -3.01
CA PRO A 134 3.87 2.96 -4.30
C PRO A 134 4.72 2.45 -5.47
N PRO A 135 4.14 2.35 -6.69
CA PRO A 135 4.84 1.86 -7.87
C PRO A 135 5.83 2.88 -8.44
N ILE A 136 7.01 3.01 -7.83
CA ILE A 136 8.02 4.02 -8.19
C ILE A 136 8.47 3.95 -9.66
N ARG A 137 8.35 2.78 -10.30
CA ARG A 137 8.82 2.54 -11.67
C ARG A 137 7.90 3.07 -12.77
N ILE A 138 6.75 3.63 -12.44
CA ILE A 138 5.85 4.29 -13.40
C ILE A 138 6.38 5.64 -13.90
N GLY A 139 7.45 6.13 -13.30
CA GLY A 139 8.02 7.45 -13.57
C GLY A 139 7.60 8.50 -12.53
N LYS A 140 8.38 9.57 -12.47
CA LYS A 140 8.23 10.60 -11.44
C LYS A 140 6.89 11.31 -11.51
N ASP A 141 6.50 11.75 -12.71
CA ASP A 141 5.28 12.55 -12.89
C ASP A 141 4.03 11.72 -12.58
N ALA A 142 3.96 10.49 -13.08
CA ALA A 142 2.85 9.58 -12.79
C ALA A 142 2.77 9.21 -11.30
N LEU A 143 3.92 9.04 -10.62
CA LEU A 143 3.95 8.83 -9.17
C LEU A 143 3.41 10.06 -8.42
N TYR A 144 3.78 11.25 -8.83
CA TYR A 144 3.31 12.50 -8.21
C TYR A 144 1.80 12.70 -8.39
N GLU A 145 1.28 12.43 -9.59
CA GLU A 145 -0.16 12.46 -9.86
C GLU A 145 -0.91 11.43 -9.01
N LEU A 146 -0.38 10.20 -8.92
CA LEU A 146 -0.94 9.16 -8.06
C LEU A 146 -1.03 9.60 -6.61
N LEU A 147 0.09 10.06 -6.04
CA LEU A 147 0.15 10.46 -4.63
C LEU A 147 -0.72 11.69 -4.35
N ARG A 148 -0.73 12.67 -5.26
CA ARG A 148 -1.62 13.83 -5.16
C ARG A 148 -3.09 13.42 -5.19
N GLY A 149 -3.48 12.60 -6.15
CA GLY A 149 -4.86 12.15 -6.29
C GLY A 149 -5.38 11.44 -5.04
N TRP A 150 -4.55 10.57 -4.43
CA TRP A 150 -4.94 9.90 -3.19
C TRP A 150 -4.87 10.82 -1.97
N SER A 151 -3.91 11.76 -1.90
CA SER A 151 -3.80 12.68 -0.77
C SER A 151 -5.00 13.63 -0.61
N THR A 152 -5.67 13.99 -1.71
CA THR A 152 -6.88 14.81 -1.64
C THR A 152 -8.03 14.15 -0.91
N ARG A 153 -8.03 12.81 -0.86
CA ARG A 153 -9.05 11.99 -0.18
C ARG A 153 -8.81 11.82 1.33
N LEU A 154 -7.71 12.32 1.88
CA LEU A 154 -7.51 12.32 3.32
C LEU A 154 -8.49 13.26 4.02
N ASN A 155 -9.08 12.79 5.11
CA ASN A 155 -9.76 13.63 6.08
C ASN A 155 -8.78 14.60 6.74
N GLU A 156 -9.27 15.69 7.35
CA GLU A 156 -8.45 16.58 8.19
C GLU A 156 -7.85 15.77 9.36
N GLY A 157 -6.54 15.88 9.55
CA GLY A 157 -5.78 15.06 10.50
C GLY A 157 -5.48 13.64 10.00
N GLY A 158 -6.01 13.24 8.83
CA GLY A 158 -5.73 11.97 8.20
C GLY A 158 -4.26 11.81 7.81
N GLN A 159 -3.79 10.57 7.72
CA GLN A 159 -2.38 10.27 7.51
C GLN A 159 -2.14 9.43 6.26
N MET A 160 -1.06 9.74 5.54
CA MET A 160 -0.52 8.88 4.48
C MET A 160 0.86 8.38 4.89
N TRP A 161 1.03 7.05 4.87
CA TRP A 161 2.30 6.38 5.15
C TRP A 161 2.82 5.69 3.90
N ILE A 162 3.99 6.11 3.43
CA ILE A 162 4.61 5.56 2.24
C ILE A 162 6.06 5.16 2.47
N VAL A 163 6.51 4.14 1.76
CA VAL A 163 7.91 3.73 1.73
C VAL A 163 8.51 3.95 0.36
N MET A 164 9.71 4.50 0.32
CA MET A 164 10.43 4.77 -0.93
C MET A 164 11.91 4.46 -0.79
N ALA A 165 12.54 3.97 -1.86
CA ALA A 165 13.99 3.87 -1.91
C ALA A 165 14.61 5.27 -1.95
N LYS A 166 15.70 5.49 -1.18
CA LYS A 166 16.37 6.79 -1.08
C LYS A 166 16.85 7.32 -2.42
N ASN A 167 17.42 6.43 -3.24
CA ASN A 167 17.97 6.76 -4.54
C ASN A 167 16.91 6.89 -5.65
N LEU A 168 15.64 6.67 -5.34
CA LEU A 168 14.52 6.78 -6.27
C LEU A 168 13.59 7.95 -5.94
N GLY A 169 14.14 9.05 -5.44
CA GLY A 169 13.43 10.31 -5.32
C GLY A 169 12.67 10.52 -4.00
N SER A 170 13.00 9.80 -2.92
CA SER A 170 12.28 9.97 -1.64
C SER A 170 12.31 11.40 -1.10
N ASP A 171 13.40 12.17 -1.31
CA ASP A 171 13.50 13.56 -0.85
C ASP A 171 12.68 14.51 -1.73
N SER A 172 12.73 14.33 -3.03
CA SER A 172 11.93 15.14 -3.95
C SER A 172 10.44 14.85 -3.85
N THR A 173 10.06 13.59 -3.53
CA THR A 173 8.65 13.25 -3.25
C THR A 173 8.18 13.87 -1.95
N ALA A 174 8.99 13.87 -0.89
CA ALA A 174 8.65 14.56 0.35
C ALA A 174 8.42 16.05 0.10
N ALA A 175 9.34 16.72 -0.60
CA ALA A 175 9.19 18.14 -0.94
C ALA A 175 7.94 18.42 -1.79
N TYR A 176 7.62 17.55 -2.76
CA TYR A 176 6.42 17.66 -3.57
C TYR A 176 5.13 17.54 -2.73
N LEU A 177 5.07 16.57 -1.83
CA LEU A 177 3.91 16.39 -0.95
C LEU A 177 3.72 17.56 0.02
N GLU A 178 4.82 18.20 0.44
CA GLU A 178 4.77 19.43 1.24
C GLU A 178 4.29 20.63 0.42
N SER A 179 4.92 20.90 -0.74
CA SER A 179 4.67 22.13 -1.50
C SER A 179 3.40 22.09 -2.34
N GLU A 180 3.10 20.96 -2.98
CA GLU A 180 2.02 20.85 -3.96
C GLU A 180 0.76 20.17 -3.40
N CYS A 181 0.91 19.36 -2.34
CA CYS A 181 -0.24 18.67 -1.72
C CYS A 181 -0.62 19.26 -0.35
N GLY A 182 0.17 20.21 0.20
CA GLY A 182 -0.12 20.86 1.47
C GLY A 182 -0.03 19.95 2.69
N LEU A 183 0.68 18.84 2.60
CA LEU A 183 0.81 17.88 3.70
C LEU A 183 1.99 18.21 4.60
N ALA A 184 1.85 18.00 5.91
CA ALA A 184 2.98 18.01 6.82
C ALA A 184 3.74 16.68 6.70
N VAL A 185 4.96 16.69 6.13
CA VAL A 185 5.74 15.48 5.84
C VAL A 185 6.83 15.22 6.86
N HIS A 186 6.80 14.05 7.48
CA HIS A 186 7.77 13.58 8.46
C HIS A 186 8.54 12.36 7.94
N ARG A 187 9.87 12.42 7.94
CA ARG A 187 10.74 11.28 7.64
C ARG A 187 10.91 10.43 8.90
N VAL A 188 9.98 9.50 9.12
CA VAL A 188 9.90 8.75 10.39
C VAL A 188 10.93 7.63 10.51
N ALA A 189 11.46 7.14 9.39
CA ALA A 189 12.55 6.16 9.41
C ALA A 189 13.40 6.18 8.15
N SER A 190 14.64 5.70 8.32
CA SER A 190 15.60 5.48 7.24
C SER A 190 16.33 4.16 7.53
N LYS A 191 15.88 3.07 6.88
CA LYS A 191 16.39 1.71 7.11
C LYS A 191 16.78 1.05 5.77
N LYS A 192 17.96 0.45 5.71
CA LYS A 192 18.43 -0.41 4.60
C LYS A 192 18.24 0.19 3.18
N GLY A 193 18.46 1.49 3.02
CA GLY A 193 18.32 2.18 1.74
C GLY A 193 16.89 2.69 1.43
N PHE A 194 15.95 2.50 2.32
CA PHE A 194 14.57 3.00 2.22
C PHE A 194 14.29 4.11 3.23
N ARG A 195 13.34 4.96 2.93
CA ARG A 195 12.72 5.92 3.83
C ARG A 195 11.24 5.63 3.99
N VAL A 196 10.75 5.78 5.20
CA VAL A 196 9.31 5.80 5.48
C VAL A 196 8.93 7.25 5.76
N LEU A 197 7.96 7.74 5.00
CA LEU A 197 7.38 9.06 5.15
C LEU A 197 5.99 8.92 5.78
N ARG A 198 5.72 9.74 6.78
CA ARG A 198 4.39 9.99 7.31
C ARG A 198 3.98 11.38 6.90
N CYS A 199 2.87 11.49 6.18
CA CYS A 199 2.31 12.75 5.71
C CYS A 199 0.97 12.97 6.41
N VAL A 200 0.70 14.17 6.90
CA VAL A 200 -0.52 14.52 7.65
C VAL A 200 -1.22 15.66 6.93
N LYS A 201 -2.51 15.55 6.74
CA LYS A 201 -3.37 16.59 6.18
C LYS A 201 -3.79 17.59 7.24
#